data_727ab4dd8961047dfded27ad7411ad8f
#
_entry.id   727ab4dd8961047dfded27ad7411ad8f
#
_cell.length_a   1.000
_cell.length_b   1.000
_cell.length_c   1.000
_cell.angle_alpha   90.00
_cell.angle_beta   90.00
_cell.angle_gamma   90.00
#
_symmetry.space_group_name_H-M   'P 1'
#
loop_
_entity.id
_entity.type
_entity.pdbx_description
1 polymer ?
#
loop_
_entity_poly.entity_id
_entity_poly.type
_entity_poly.pdbx_seq_one_letter_code
_entity_poly.pdbx_strand_id
1 'polypeptide(L)'
;KKYNGTYLMTAHHGDDLIETILMKIVRGSSISGYSGFSKEVDKSSYKIIRPLISVTKEDILNYNKKHKLNYFIDKTNFDNFHTRNRYRKVVLPFLKKEDKNVHEKFLKYSKTLQMYNEYINKETAKIIKKVVKDNKLDIEKYKKLDDVIKNRIIYFMLEEKYSDDLILLNDKHVSIINNLIYSSRPNSYVYLPNNIKVVRSYNDLIISEVTEEIDSYEIEIGEKNSKSILPNGKVIEVIEESEINDNNYARLNKEDLVFPLHIRTRKAGDKMYVKGMNKEKKVKDIFINSKIPLSKRDIWPIVVDSKDKVVWIPGIKKSKFDIPKNKKCDIILRYY
;
A
#
# COMPACT_ATOMS: atom_id res chain seq x y z
N LYS A 1 31.03 -0.86 4.10
CA LYS A 1 31.59 0.34 3.43
C LYS A 1 33.04 0.63 3.88
N LYS A 2 33.35 0.58 5.20
CA LYS A 2 34.70 0.92 5.71
C LYS A 2 35.83 0.01 5.19
N TYR A 3 35.54 -1.25 4.86
CA TYR A 3 36.52 -2.26 4.47
C TYR A 3 36.33 -2.84 3.06
N ASN A 4 35.43 -2.29 2.25
CA ASN A 4 35.07 -2.80 0.91
C ASN A 4 34.82 -4.33 0.86
N GLY A 5 34.34 -4.90 1.97
CA GLY A 5 34.12 -6.33 2.09
C GLY A 5 32.91 -6.76 1.27
N THR A 6 33.07 -7.82 0.48
CA THR A 6 32.01 -8.45 -0.33
C THR A 6 31.24 -9.51 0.45
N TYR A 7 31.76 -9.95 1.58
CA TYR A 7 31.17 -10.97 2.45
C TYR A 7 31.10 -10.51 3.90
N LEU A 8 29.97 -10.79 4.56
CA LEU A 8 29.78 -10.67 5.99
C LEU A 8 29.55 -12.07 6.57
N MET A 9 30.54 -12.59 7.33
CA MET A 9 30.38 -13.88 8.00
C MET A 9 29.82 -13.68 9.41
N THR A 10 28.87 -14.51 9.79
CA THR A 10 28.31 -14.51 11.17
C THR A 10 28.43 -15.91 11.77
N ALA A 11 28.61 -15.99 13.09
CA ALA A 11 28.77 -17.23 13.83
C ALA A 11 27.43 -17.89 14.25
N HIS A 12 26.35 -17.62 13.54
CA HIS A 12 25.08 -18.31 13.78
C HIS A 12 25.23 -19.80 13.48
N HIS A 13 24.74 -20.64 14.38
CA HIS A 13 24.82 -22.09 14.34
C HIS A 13 23.43 -22.76 14.35
N GLY A 14 23.40 -24.11 14.30
CA GLY A 14 22.14 -24.85 14.22
C GLY A 14 21.20 -24.63 15.40
N ASP A 15 21.74 -24.48 16.61
CA ASP A 15 20.89 -24.18 17.79
C ASP A 15 20.23 -22.79 17.66
N ASP A 16 20.91 -21.78 17.12
CA ASP A 16 20.33 -20.46 16.86
C ASP A 16 19.19 -20.53 15.82
N LEU A 17 19.30 -21.43 14.84
CA LEU A 17 18.25 -21.66 13.86
C LEU A 17 16.99 -22.22 14.52
N ILE A 18 17.14 -23.24 15.38
CA ILE A 18 16.03 -23.81 16.16
C ILE A 18 15.34 -22.75 16.99
N GLU A 19 16.11 -21.98 17.79
CA GLU A 19 15.60 -20.89 18.63
C GLU A 19 14.77 -19.91 17.78
N THR A 20 15.30 -19.50 16.63
CA THR A 20 14.66 -18.52 15.73
C THR A 20 13.35 -19.07 15.17
N ILE A 21 13.34 -20.29 14.67
CA ILE A 21 12.14 -20.93 14.10
C ILE A 21 11.05 -21.04 15.17
N LEU A 22 11.37 -21.58 16.35
CA LEU A 22 10.40 -21.75 17.42
C LEU A 22 9.82 -20.41 17.90
N MET A 23 10.65 -19.41 18.07
CA MET A 23 10.21 -18.07 18.45
C MET A 23 9.26 -17.46 17.40
N LYS A 24 9.52 -17.70 16.09
CA LYS A 24 8.66 -17.24 15.01
C LYS A 24 7.34 -17.98 14.96
N ILE A 25 7.35 -19.30 15.21
CA ILE A 25 6.11 -20.11 15.31
C ILE A 25 5.21 -19.59 16.44
N VAL A 26 5.75 -19.37 17.62
CA VAL A 26 4.96 -18.93 18.79
C VAL A 26 4.42 -17.50 18.63
N ARG A 27 5.15 -16.62 17.95
CA ARG A 27 4.71 -15.23 17.70
C ARG A 27 3.74 -15.08 16.52
N GLY A 28 3.69 -16.05 15.64
CA GLY A 28 3.11 -15.93 14.31
C GLY A 28 4.07 -15.25 13.34
N SER A 29 4.17 -15.76 12.13
CA SER A 29 5.04 -15.20 11.08
C SER A 29 4.59 -15.68 9.70
N SER A 30 5.15 -15.12 8.64
CA SER A 30 5.01 -15.63 7.27
C SER A 30 5.84 -16.93 7.05
N ILE A 31 5.62 -17.62 5.94
CA ILE A 31 6.45 -18.78 5.53
C ILE A 31 7.94 -18.44 5.53
N SER A 32 8.30 -17.25 5.04
CA SER A 32 9.67 -16.75 5.06
C SER A 32 10.21 -16.63 6.50
N GLY A 33 9.41 -16.12 7.44
CA GLY A 33 9.80 -16.04 8.84
C GLY A 33 9.91 -17.41 9.52
N TYR A 34 8.98 -18.34 9.25
CA TYR A 34 9.02 -19.71 9.80
C TYR A 34 10.20 -20.51 9.28
N SER A 35 10.76 -20.19 8.12
CA SER A 35 11.98 -20.82 7.62
C SER A 35 13.24 -20.42 8.40
N GLY A 36 13.16 -19.44 9.31
CA GLY A 36 14.30 -18.98 10.10
C GLY A 36 15.27 -18.13 9.26
N PHE A 37 16.49 -18.60 9.10
CA PHE A 37 17.51 -17.93 8.28
C PHE A 37 18.32 -18.91 7.43
N SER A 38 18.75 -18.45 6.25
CA SER A 38 19.53 -19.26 5.29
C SER A 38 21.01 -19.26 5.61
N LYS A 39 21.73 -20.27 5.06
CA LYS A 39 23.21 -20.30 5.08
C LYS A 39 23.81 -19.07 4.40
N GLU A 40 23.22 -18.67 3.28
CA GLU A 40 23.64 -17.53 2.49
C GLU A 40 22.46 -16.61 2.20
N VAL A 41 22.73 -15.32 2.21
CA VAL A 41 21.73 -14.28 1.86
C VAL A 41 22.44 -13.22 1.02
N ASP A 42 21.98 -13.04 -0.22
CA ASP A 42 22.47 -11.97 -1.07
C ASP A 42 21.82 -10.63 -0.64
N LYS A 43 22.66 -9.61 -0.52
CA LYS A 43 22.31 -8.21 -0.33
C LYS A 43 22.82 -7.42 -1.52
N SER A 44 22.29 -6.24 -1.77
CA SER A 44 22.64 -5.43 -2.95
C SER A 44 24.15 -5.17 -3.12
N SER A 45 24.92 -5.10 -2.02
CA SER A 45 26.35 -4.75 -2.03
C SER A 45 27.26 -5.78 -1.37
N TYR A 46 26.71 -6.81 -0.71
CA TYR A 46 27.50 -7.84 -0.03
C TYR A 46 26.66 -9.11 0.17
N LYS A 47 27.29 -10.23 0.49
CA LYS A 47 26.65 -11.49 0.84
C LYS A 47 26.84 -11.82 2.31
N ILE A 48 25.78 -12.19 3.01
CA ILE A 48 25.86 -12.72 4.38
C ILE A 48 26.04 -14.22 4.32
N ILE A 49 27.05 -14.76 5.01
CA ILE A 49 27.34 -16.19 5.08
C ILE A 49 27.31 -16.65 6.55
N ARG A 50 26.69 -17.81 6.79
CA ARG A 50 26.61 -18.48 8.11
C ARG A 50 27.24 -19.87 8.02
N PRO A 51 28.58 -19.97 8.09
CA PRO A 51 29.26 -21.23 7.85
C PRO A 51 28.88 -22.33 8.87
N LEU A 52 28.56 -21.93 10.11
CA LEU A 52 28.29 -22.82 11.24
C LEU A 52 26.82 -23.28 11.36
N ILE A 53 25.97 -22.99 10.38
CA ILE A 53 24.54 -23.29 10.46
C ILE A 53 24.20 -24.80 10.62
N SER A 54 25.10 -25.67 10.21
CA SER A 54 24.94 -27.14 10.24
C SER A 54 25.53 -27.80 11.50
N VAL A 55 26.15 -27.03 12.39
CA VAL A 55 26.79 -27.57 13.62
C VAL A 55 26.09 -27.03 14.86
N THR A 56 26.22 -27.76 15.96
CA THR A 56 25.64 -27.34 17.24
C THR A 56 26.60 -26.43 18.02
N LYS A 57 26.09 -25.74 19.05
CA LYS A 57 26.93 -25.00 20.00
C LYS A 57 27.93 -25.92 20.71
N GLU A 58 27.50 -27.14 21.02
CA GLU A 58 28.33 -28.14 21.67
C GLU A 58 29.52 -28.55 20.79
N ASP A 59 29.29 -28.81 19.50
CA ASP A 59 30.35 -29.12 18.54
C ASP A 59 31.38 -28.01 18.47
N ILE A 60 30.93 -26.75 18.45
CA ILE A 60 31.81 -25.58 18.42
C ILE A 60 32.66 -25.52 19.71
N LEU A 61 32.05 -25.74 20.88
CA LEU A 61 32.78 -25.73 22.15
C LEU A 61 33.82 -26.88 22.23
N ASN A 62 33.44 -28.06 21.76
CA ASN A 62 34.33 -29.23 21.71
C ASN A 62 35.53 -28.97 20.77
N TYR A 63 35.25 -28.35 19.59
CA TYR A 63 36.31 -27.94 18.67
C TYR A 63 37.27 -26.94 19.32
N ASN A 64 36.74 -25.88 19.94
CA ASN A 64 37.55 -24.88 20.63
C ASN A 64 38.44 -25.49 21.74
N LYS A 65 37.85 -26.40 22.53
CA LYS A 65 38.57 -27.12 23.58
C LYS A 65 39.71 -28.00 23.02
N LYS A 66 39.41 -28.77 21.95
CA LYS A 66 40.37 -29.63 21.26
C LYS A 66 41.56 -28.84 20.71
N HIS A 67 41.29 -27.67 20.12
CA HIS A 67 42.30 -26.84 19.49
C HIS A 67 42.84 -25.73 20.41
N LYS A 68 42.49 -25.74 21.70
CA LYS A 68 42.94 -24.76 22.72
C LYS A 68 42.66 -23.31 22.31
N LEU A 69 41.52 -23.05 21.61
CA LEU A 69 41.13 -21.72 21.19
C LEU A 69 40.49 -20.97 22.37
N ASN A 70 40.95 -19.71 22.58
CA ASN A 70 40.35 -18.86 23.59
C ASN A 70 39.01 -18.33 23.14
N TYR A 71 38.01 -18.35 24.02
CA TYR A 71 36.70 -17.76 23.81
C TYR A 71 36.15 -17.14 25.08
N PHE A 72 35.31 -16.15 24.93
CA PHE A 72 34.66 -15.49 26.06
C PHE A 72 33.19 -15.89 26.12
N ILE A 73 32.69 -16.04 27.34
CA ILE A 73 31.27 -16.27 27.60
C ILE A 73 30.67 -14.96 28.07
N ASP A 74 29.74 -14.40 27.27
CA ASP A 74 29.01 -13.21 27.66
C ASP A 74 28.06 -13.53 28.84
N LYS A 75 28.25 -12.79 29.96
CA LYS A 75 27.46 -12.96 31.17
C LYS A 75 25.96 -12.74 30.97
N THR A 76 25.55 -11.93 29.99
CA THR A 76 24.16 -11.67 29.65
C THR A 76 23.42 -12.92 29.13
N ASN A 77 24.13 -13.95 28.65
CA ASN A 77 23.56 -15.25 28.28
C ASN A 77 22.90 -15.99 29.46
N PHE A 78 23.20 -15.61 30.69
CA PHE A 78 22.61 -16.21 31.89
C PHE A 78 21.32 -15.52 32.35
N ASP A 79 20.98 -14.39 31.77
CA ASP A 79 19.75 -13.65 32.09
C ASP A 79 18.53 -14.32 31.46
N ASN A 80 17.52 -14.61 32.31
CA ASN A 80 16.26 -15.20 31.87
C ASN A 80 15.24 -14.15 31.33
N PHE A 81 15.57 -12.88 31.40
CA PHE A 81 14.70 -11.81 30.95
C PHE A 81 14.43 -11.90 29.45
N HIS A 82 15.43 -12.28 28.68
CA HIS A 82 15.29 -12.40 27.23
C HIS A 82 14.62 -13.72 26.82
N THR A 83 13.59 -13.60 25.96
CA THR A 83 12.83 -14.77 25.43
C THR A 83 13.77 -15.83 24.83
N ARG A 84 14.80 -15.41 24.06
CA ARG A 84 15.75 -16.32 23.42
C ARG A 84 16.51 -17.17 24.45
N ASN A 85 16.90 -16.59 25.60
CA ASN A 85 17.59 -17.31 26.66
C ASN A 85 16.68 -18.37 27.31
N ARG A 86 15.36 -18.12 27.43
CA ARG A 86 14.40 -19.12 27.92
C ARG A 86 14.31 -20.32 26.98
N TYR A 87 14.23 -20.08 25.64
CA TYR A 87 14.22 -21.17 24.65
C TYR A 87 15.51 -21.99 24.70
N ARG A 88 16.66 -21.33 24.80
CA ARG A 88 17.98 -21.97 24.91
C ARG A 88 18.13 -22.83 26.16
N LYS A 89 17.59 -22.40 27.30
CA LYS A 89 17.74 -23.10 28.58
C LYS A 89 16.71 -24.20 28.83
N VAL A 90 15.52 -24.07 28.28
CA VAL A 90 14.40 -24.95 28.59
C VAL A 90 14.00 -25.80 27.38
N VAL A 91 13.70 -25.18 26.24
CA VAL A 91 13.14 -25.86 25.09
C VAL A 91 14.19 -26.64 24.32
N LEU A 92 15.32 -26.02 24.03
CA LEU A 92 16.39 -26.66 23.25
C LEU A 92 16.98 -27.91 23.92
N PRO A 93 17.27 -27.96 25.25
CA PRO A 93 17.71 -29.18 25.91
C PRO A 93 16.70 -30.28 25.86
N PHE A 94 15.39 -29.99 26.00
CA PHE A 94 14.32 -30.95 25.84
C PHE A 94 14.35 -31.60 24.45
N LEU A 95 14.38 -30.76 23.38
CA LEU A 95 14.43 -31.28 22.02
C LEU A 95 15.67 -32.13 21.73
N LYS A 96 16.81 -31.79 22.29
CA LYS A 96 18.05 -32.58 22.15
C LYS A 96 18.02 -33.90 22.92
N LYS A 97 17.21 -34.01 23.98
CA LYS A 97 16.96 -35.29 24.67
C LYS A 97 16.11 -36.22 23.82
N GLU A 98 15.11 -35.68 23.13
CA GLU A 98 14.26 -36.45 22.19
C GLU A 98 15.05 -36.94 20.97
N ASP A 99 15.92 -36.06 20.43
CA ASP A 99 16.78 -36.41 19.30
C ASP A 99 18.05 -35.59 19.30
N LYS A 100 19.20 -36.26 19.43
CA LYS A 100 20.53 -35.61 19.41
C LYS A 100 20.80 -34.85 18.10
N ASN A 101 20.21 -35.29 16.98
CA ASN A 101 20.37 -34.68 15.66
C ASN A 101 19.22 -33.74 15.31
N VAL A 102 18.49 -33.24 16.26
CA VAL A 102 17.35 -32.33 16.07
C VAL A 102 17.72 -31.10 15.23
N HIS A 103 18.95 -30.61 15.33
CA HIS A 103 19.46 -29.47 14.54
C HIS A 103 19.46 -29.75 13.03
N GLU A 104 19.78 -30.97 12.61
CA GLU A 104 19.71 -31.38 11.19
C GLU A 104 18.27 -31.40 10.69
N LYS A 105 17.33 -31.86 11.52
CA LYS A 105 15.91 -31.89 11.19
C LYS A 105 15.33 -30.47 11.03
N PHE A 106 15.69 -29.57 11.91
CA PHE A 106 15.32 -28.16 11.79
C PHE A 106 15.99 -27.50 10.58
N LEU A 107 17.22 -27.85 10.26
CA LEU A 107 17.89 -27.37 9.05
C LEU A 107 17.19 -27.87 7.77
N LYS A 108 16.78 -29.15 7.75
CA LYS A 108 15.98 -29.73 6.65
C LYS A 108 14.63 -29.04 6.52
N TYR A 109 13.92 -28.84 7.63
CA TYR A 109 12.65 -28.11 7.70
C TYR A 109 12.81 -26.67 7.15
N SER A 110 13.83 -25.95 7.61
CA SER A 110 14.16 -24.60 7.14
C SER A 110 14.36 -24.56 5.62
N LYS A 111 15.22 -25.46 5.07
CA LYS A 111 15.49 -25.56 3.62
C LYS A 111 14.22 -25.87 2.84
N THR A 112 13.39 -26.78 3.32
CA THR A 112 12.12 -27.15 2.65
C THR A 112 11.19 -25.93 2.57
N LEU A 113 11.02 -25.19 3.65
CA LEU A 113 10.19 -23.97 3.64
C LEU A 113 10.76 -22.88 2.75
N GLN A 114 12.10 -22.73 2.69
CA GLN A 114 12.75 -21.80 1.76
C GLN A 114 12.45 -22.14 0.32
N MET A 115 12.56 -23.42 -0.06
CA MET A 115 12.22 -23.89 -1.42
C MET A 115 10.75 -23.61 -1.77
N TYR A 116 9.81 -23.87 -0.86
CA TYR A 116 8.40 -23.56 -1.09
C TYR A 116 8.16 -22.07 -1.21
N ASN A 117 8.78 -21.26 -0.36
CA ASN A 117 8.67 -19.81 -0.45
C ASN A 117 9.24 -19.25 -1.76
N GLU A 118 10.37 -19.78 -2.22
CA GLU A 118 10.94 -19.40 -3.53
C GLU A 118 10.01 -19.76 -4.69
N TYR A 119 9.41 -20.94 -4.67
CA TYR A 119 8.44 -21.35 -5.68
C TYR A 119 7.23 -20.43 -5.69
N ILE A 120 6.64 -20.16 -4.52
CA ILE A 120 5.50 -19.25 -4.37
C ILE A 120 5.86 -17.86 -4.88
N ASN A 121 7.05 -17.35 -4.56
CA ASN A 121 7.52 -16.04 -5.02
C ASN A 121 7.66 -15.99 -6.54
N LYS A 122 8.21 -17.04 -7.17
CA LYS A 122 8.33 -17.14 -8.63
C LYS A 122 6.97 -17.16 -9.33
N GLU A 123 6.01 -17.94 -8.82
CA GLU A 123 4.66 -17.98 -9.37
C GLU A 123 3.92 -16.66 -9.15
N THR A 124 4.04 -16.07 -7.96
CA THR A 124 3.47 -14.75 -7.67
C THR A 124 4.02 -13.67 -8.61
N ALA A 125 5.32 -13.67 -8.88
CA ALA A 125 5.94 -12.70 -9.79
C ALA A 125 5.40 -12.75 -11.23
N LYS A 126 4.97 -13.96 -11.69
CA LYS A 126 4.32 -14.12 -13.00
C LYS A 126 2.89 -13.55 -13.02
N ILE A 127 2.19 -13.73 -11.90
CA ILE A 127 0.76 -13.41 -11.78
C ILE A 127 0.56 -11.92 -11.43
N ILE A 128 1.41 -11.36 -10.57
CA ILE A 128 1.23 -10.01 -10.03
C ILE A 128 1.12 -8.95 -11.15
N LYS A 129 1.93 -9.08 -12.21
CA LYS A 129 1.90 -8.19 -13.38
C LYS A 129 0.56 -8.18 -14.13
N LYS A 130 -0.26 -9.23 -13.94
CA LYS A 130 -1.59 -9.36 -14.59
C LYS A 130 -2.70 -8.76 -13.72
N VAL A 131 -2.51 -8.72 -12.41
CA VAL A 131 -3.53 -8.31 -11.44
C VAL A 131 -3.23 -6.97 -10.78
N VAL A 132 -1.98 -6.51 -10.80
CA VAL A 132 -1.56 -5.19 -10.29
C VAL A 132 -1.06 -4.35 -11.46
N LYS A 133 -1.65 -3.17 -11.66
CA LYS A 133 -1.23 -2.17 -12.66
C LYS A 133 -1.30 -0.79 -12.01
N ASP A 134 -0.29 0.04 -12.23
CA ASP A 134 -0.23 1.41 -11.70
C ASP A 134 -0.51 1.47 -10.19
N ASN A 135 0.09 0.56 -9.43
CA ASN A 135 -0.11 0.40 -7.99
C ASN A 135 -1.56 0.12 -7.55
N LYS A 136 -2.40 -0.42 -8.45
CA LYS A 136 -3.78 -0.81 -8.20
C LYS A 136 -3.95 -2.31 -8.40
N LEU A 137 -4.50 -3.00 -7.40
CA LEU A 137 -4.87 -4.41 -7.48
C LEU A 137 -6.29 -4.52 -8.04
N ASP A 138 -6.46 -5.27 -9.12
CA ASP A 138 -7.76 -5.64 -9.68
C ASP A 138 -8.40 -6.73 -8.80
N ILE A 139 -9.45 -6.36 -8.05
CA ILE A 139 -10.12 -7.21 -7.07
C ILE A 139 -10.79 -8.43 -7.73
N GLU A 140 -11.42 -8.28 -8.89
CA GLU A 140 -12.09 -9.39 -9.55
C GLU A 140 -11.11 -10.45 -10.05
N LYS A 141 -9.95 -10.04 -10.56
CA LYS A 141 -8.89 -10.97 -10.93
C LYS A 141 -8.24 -11.60 -9.71
N TYR A 142 -7.99 -10.80 -8.66
CA TYR A 142 -7.43 -11.28 -7.40
C TYR A 142 -8.31 -12.38 -6.76
N LYS A 143 -9.62 -12.20 -6.71
CA LYS A 143 -10.56 -13.16 -6.11
C LYS A 143 -10.51 -14.56 -6.77
N LYS A 144 -10.10 -14.65 -8.04
CA LYS A 144 -9.99 -15.90 -8.81
C LYS A 144 -8.70 -16.67 -8.57
N LEU A 145 -7.75 -16.12 -7.83
CA LEU A 145 -6.47 -16.74 -7.55
C LEU A 145 -6.56 -17.73 -6.38
N ASP A 146 -5.57 -18.62 -6.28
CA ASP A 146 -5.39 -19.47 -5.11
C ASP A 146 -5.02 -18.64 -3.87
N ASP A 147 -5.46 -19.07 -2.70
CA ASP A 147 -5.30 -18.31 -1.45
C ASP A 147 -3.83 -18.07 -1.07
N VAL A 148 -2.95 -19.01 -1.39
CA VAL A 148 -1.50 -18.86 -1.19
C VAL A 148 -0.96 -17.68 -2.00
N ILE A 149 -1.38 -17.58 -3.26
CA ILE A 149 -0.97 -16.49 -4.17
C ILE A 149 -1.61 -15.16 -3.75
N LYS A 150 -2.89 -15.18 -3.36
CA LYS A 150 -3.59 -14.00 -2.81
C LYS A 150 -2.82 -13.40 -1.64
N ASN A 151 -2.51 -14.21 -0.64
CA ASN A 151 -1.77 -13.76 0.54
C ASN A 151 -0.40 -13.19 0.15
N ARG A 152 0.33 -13.86 -0.75
CA ARG A 152 1.65 -13.40 -1.18
C ARG A 152 1.61 -12.08 -1.95
N ILE A 153 0.58 -11.85 -2.78
CA ILE A 153 0.37 -10.57 -3.48
C ILE A 153 0.16 -9.43 -2.46
N ILE A 154 -0.68 -9.63 -1.45
CA ILE A 154 -0.89 -8.62 -0.39
C ILE A 154 0.43 -8.32 0.33
N TYR A 155 1.17 -9.35 0.74
CA TYR A 155 2.49 -9.15 1.34
C TYR A 155 3.44 -8.39 0.42
N PHE A 156 3.49 -8.73 -0.87
CA PHE A 156 4.35 -8.04 -1.83
C PHE A 156 4.01 -6.54 -1.93
N MET A 157 2.74 -6.19 -2.04
CA MET A 157 2.29 -4.79 -2.09
C MET A 157 2.61 -4.04 -0.80
N LEU A 158 2.56 -4.72 0.35
CA LEU A 158 2.94 -4.13 1.64
C LEU A 158 4.47 -3.98 1.76
N GLU A 159 5.25 -4.97 1.32
CA GLU A 159 6.72 -4.94 1.32
C GLU A 159 7.25 -3.72 0.54
N GLU A 160 6.63 -3.36 -0.59
CA GLU A 160 6.98 -2.16 -1.37
C GLU A 160 6.78 -0.85 -0.58
N LYS A 161 5.85 -0.82 0.37
CA LYS A 161 5.53 0.39 1.15
C LYS A 161 6.28 0.46 2.48
N TYR A 162 6.51 -0.68 3.12
CA TYR A 162 7.14 -0.72 4.44
C TYR A 162 8.66 -0.85 4.39
N SER A 163 9.25 -1.28 3.27
CA SER A 163 10.71 -1.42 3.11
C SER A 163 11.40 -2.04 4.34
N ASP A 164 12.07 -1.23 5.15
CA ASP A 164 12.79 -1.69 6.35
C ASP A 164 11.89 -1.93 7.58
N ASP A 165 10.64 -1.44 7.57
CA ASP A 165 9.69 -1.53 8.67
C ASP A 165 8.77 -2.76 8.61
N LEU A 166 9.12 -3.78 7.83
CA LEU A 166 8.34 -5.03 7.69
C LEU A 166 8.03 -5.74 9.01
N ILE A 167 8.79 -5.47 10.07
CA ILE A 167 8.56 -6.02 11.42
C ILE A 167 7.21 -5.60 12.00
N LEU A 168 6.63 -4.51 11.52
CA LEU A 168 5.33 -4.00 11.95
C LEU A 168 4.16 -4.79 11.34
N LEU A 169 4.43 -5.56 10.26
CA LEU A 169 3.41 -6.33 9.57
C LEU A 169 3.25 -7.73 10.18
N ASN A 170 2.00 -8.17 10.26
CA ASN A 170 1.63 -9.51 10.70
C ASN A 170 0.37 -9.99 9.95
N ASP A 171 -0.02 -11.25 10.18
CA ASP A 171 -1.17 -11.88 9.52
C ASP A 171 -2.50 -11.15 9.77
N LYS A 172 -2.63 -10.41 10.87
CA LYS A 172 -3.83 -9.60 11.14
C LYS A 172 -4.02 -8.49 10.09
N HIS A 173 -2.93 -7.86 9.64
CA HIS A 173 -3.00 -6.83 8.61
C HIS A 173 -3.45 -7.40 7.26
N VAL A 174 -2.97 -8.58 6.90
CA VAL A 174 -3.41 -9.30 5.68
C VAL A 174 -4.90 -9.65 5.81
N SER A 175 -5.35 -10.12 6.96
CA SER A 175 -6.76 -10.41 7.23
C SER A 175 -7.65 -9.18 7.13
N ILE A 176 -7.21 -8.03 7.64
CA ILE A 176 -7.92 -6.74 7.55
C ILE A 176 -8.07 -6.33 6.07
N ILE A 177 -7.02 -6.47 5.27
CA ILE A 177 -7.05 -6.15 3.84
C ILE A 177 -7.98 -7.11 3.09
N ASN A 178 -7.93 -8.41 3.39
CA ASN A 178 -8.86 -9.37 2.80
C ASN A 178 -10.32 -9.05 3.16
N ASN A 179 -10.61 -8.70 4.40
CA ASN A 179 -11.96 -8.27 4.80
C ASN A 179 -12.42 -7.02 4.00
N LEU A 180 -11.51 -6.09 3.72
CA LEU A 180 -11.79 -4.93 2.88
C LEU A 180 -12.11 -5.34 1.43
N ILE A 181 -11.32 -6.27 0.86
CA ILE A 181 -11.50 -6.81 -0.50
C ILE A 181 -12.87 -7.50 -0.65
N TYR A 182 -13.29 -8.27 0.35
CA TYR A 182 -14.54 -9.03 0.32
C TYR A 182 -15.74 -8.27 0.90
N SER A 183 -15.57 -7.03 1.36
CA SER A 183 -16.66 -6.19 1.87
C SER A 183 -17.73 -5.95 0.81
N SER A 184 -18.98 -5.82 1.23
CA SER A 184 -20.08 -5.38 0.36
C SER A 184 -20.02 -3.89 -0.02
N ARG A 185 -19.23 -3.09 0.72
CA ARG A 185 -19.09 -1.65 0.47
C ARG A 185 -18.05 -1.41 -0.63
N PRO A 186 -18.45 -0.85 -1.80
CA PRO A 186 -17.52 -0.67 -2.93
C PRO A 186 -16.47 0.42 -2.71
N ASN A 187 -16.71 1.35 -1.79
CA ASN A 187 -15.77 2.39 -1.40
C ASN A 187 -15.58 2.34 0.11
N SER A 188 -14.41 1.90 0.54
CA SER A 188 -14.05 1.76 1.95
C SER A 188 -12.54 1.80 2.10
N TYR A 189 -12.06 2.03 3.31
CA TYR A 189 -10.63 2.08 3.59
C TYR A 189 -10.33 1.61 5.00
N VAL A 190 -9.06 1.26 5.22
CA VAL A 190 -8.49 0.95 6.53
C VAL A 190 -7.13 1.61 6.66
N TYR A 191 -6.74 1.93 7.88
CA TYR A 191 -5.40 2.40 8.21
C TYR A 191 -4.57 1.26 8.75
N LEU A 192 -3.31 1.22 8.36
CA LEU A 192 -2.27 0.33 8.86
C LEU A 192 -1.19 1.17 9.57
N PRO A 193 -0.27 0.56 10.35
CA PRO A 193 0.85 1.27 10.95
C PRO A 193 1.64 2.12 9.94
N ASN A 194 2.43 3.09 10.43
CA ASN A 194 3.26 4.01 9.63
C ASN A 194 2.49 4.82 8.59
N ASN A 195 1.30 5.32 8.95
CA ASN A 195 0.47 6.14 8.07
C ASN A 195 0.16 5.51 6.71
N ILE A 196 0.12 4.20 6.62
CA ILE A 196 -0.32 3.52 5.41
C ILE A 196 -1.84 3.41 5.39
N LYS A 197 -2.44 3.82 4.29
CA LYS A 197 -3.87 3.72 4.01
C LYS A 197 -4.11 2.72 2.89
N VAL A 198 -4.99 1.75 3.13
CA VAL A 198 -5.47 0.82 2.12
C VAL A 198 -6.87 1.22 1.73
N VAL A 199 -7.07 1.53 0.46
CA VAL A 199 -8.34 2.02 -0.07
C VAL A 199 -8.89 1.01 -1.07
N ARG A 200 -10.12 0.58 -0.87
CA ARG A 200 -10.90 -0.08 -1.90
C ARG A 200 -11.75 0.96 -2.62
N SER A 201 -11.63 1.01 -3.92
CA SER A 201 -12.41 1.88 -4.80
C SER A 201 -13.00 1.03 -5.92
N TYR A 202 -14.26 0.61 -5.75
CA TYR A 202 -14.96 -0.31 -6.66
C TYR A 202 -14.19 -1.62 -6.86
N ASN A 203 -13.57 -1.82 -8.02
CA ASN A 203 -12.79 -3.00 -8.36
C ASN A 203 -11.29 -2.85 -8.07
N ASP A 204 -10.85 -1.71 -7.59
CA ASP A 204 -9.45 -1.41 -7.32
C ASP A 204 -9.14 -1.43 -5.82
N LEU A 205 -8.03 -2.06 -5.43
CA LEU A 205 -7.41 -1.90 -4.12
C LEU A 205 -6.09 -1.15 -4.28
N ILE A 206 -5.89 -0.10 -3.48
CA ILE A 206 -4.71 0.77 -3.52
C ILE A 206 -4.10 0.83 -2.13
N ILE A 207 -2.78 0.63 -2.04
CA ILE A 207 -2.01 0.83 -0.82
C ILE A 207 -1.14 2.08 -1.02
N SER A 208 -1.32 3.09 -0.18
CA SER A 208 -0.60 4.36 -0.27
C SER A 208 -0.25 4.89 1.11
N GLU A 209 0.76 5.71 1.17
CA GLU A 209 0.96 6.55 2.35
C GLU A 209 -0.17 7.57 2.47
N VAL A 210 -0.51 7.95 3.71
CA VAL A 210 -1.44 9.04 3.95
C VAL A 210 -0.73 10.32 3.54
N THR A 211 -1.13 10.86 2.39
CA THR A 211 -0.77 12.22 2.01
C THR A 211 -1.65 13.18 2.80
N GLU A 212 -1.15 14.36 3.14
CA GLU A 212 -1.94 15.41 3.75
C GLU A 212 -3.25 15.60 2.95
N GLU A 213 -4.39 15.62 3.64
CA GLU A 213 -5.66 15.87 3.00
C GLU A 213 -5.60 17.27 2.41
N ILE A 214 -5.93 17.41 1.12
CA ILE A 214 -6.10 18.75 0.53
C ILE A 214 -7.30 19.37 1.23
N ASP A 215 -7.05 20.44 1.98
CA ASP A 215 -8.09 21.21 2.64
C ASP A 215 -9.12 21.73 1.63
N SER A 216 -10.32 22.02 2.11
CA SER A 216 -11.31 22.71 1.30
C SER A 216 -10.74 24.03 0.79
N TYR A 217 -10.94 24.31 -0.49
CA TYR A 217 -10.48 25.55 -1.12
C TYR A 217 -11.62 26.24 -1.84
N GLU A 218 -11.48 27.54 -2.01
CA GLU A 218 -12.35 28.38 -2.82
C GLU A 218 -11.50 29.41 -3.56
N ILE A 219 -11.61 29.47 -4.88
CA ILE A 219 -10.81 30.31 -5.78
C ILE A 219 -11.77 31.06 -6.69
N GLU A 220 -11.69 32.37 -6.72
CA GLU A 220 -12.46 33.18 -7.67
C GLU A 220 -11.95 33.00 -9.10
N ILE A 221 -12.86 32.87 -10.05
CA ILE A 221 -12.51 32.80 -11.49
C ILE A 221 -12.28 34.24 -11.97
N GLY A 222 -11.06 34.50 -12.42
CA GLY A 222 -10.67 35.78 -12.93
C GLY A 222 -11.32 36.15 -14.27
N GLU A 223 -10.87 37.27 -14.84
CA GLU A 223 -11.32 37.77 -16.15
C GLU A 223 -10.82 36.91 -17.31
N LYS A 224 -11.13 37.34 -18.54
CA LYS A 224 -10.71 36.68 -19.80
C LYS A 224 -9.23 36.32 -19.79
N ASN A 225 -8.93 35.12 -20.30
CA ASN A 225 -7.58 34.54 -20.41
C ASN A 225 -6.92 34.25 -19.04
N SER A 226 -7.66 34.30 -17.93
CA SER A 226 -7.14 33.92 -16.63
C SER A 226 -7.03 32.39 -16.47
N LYS A 227 -6.05 31.97 -15.67
CA LYS A 227 -5.80 30.56 -15.33
C LYS A 227 -5.81 30.38 -13.83
N SER A 228 -6.66 29.50 -13.37
CA SER A 228 -6.71 29.08 -11.94
C SER A 228 -6.06 27.72 -11.81
N ILE A 229 -4.91 27.65 -11.15
CA ILE A 229 -4.22 26.39 -10.83
C ILE A 229 -4.87 25.83 -9.56
N LEU A 230 -5.34 24.61 -9.65
CA LEU A 230 -6.05 23.94 -8.56
C LEU A 230 -5.08 23.12 -7.68
N PRO A 231 -5.40 22.89 -6.39
CA PRO A 231 -4.56 22.09 -5.49
C PRO A 231 -4.27 20.67 -5.99
N ASN A 232 -5.11 20.12 -6.88
CA ASN A 232 -4.90 18.82 -7.50
C ASN A 232 -3.98 18.85 -8.74
N GLY A 233 -3.33 19.99 -9.03
CA GLY A 233 -2.44 20.20 -10.17
C GLY A 233 -3.14 20.42 -11.52
N LYS A 234 -4.48 20.39 -11.56
CA LYS A 234 -5.28 20.71 -12.74
C LYS A 234 -5.49 22.21 -12.89
N VAL A 235 -5.94 22.62 -14.07
CA VAL A 235 -6.16 24.05 -14.39
C VAL A 235 -7.58 24.26 -14.89
N ILE A 236 -8.22 25.34 -14.41
CA ILE A 236 -9.40 25.91 -15.06
C ILE A 236 -9.01 27.24 -15.70
N GLU A 237 -9.25 27.37 -16.99
CA GLU A 237 -8.87 28.51 -17.82
C GLU A 237 -10.11 29.14 -18.44
N VAL A 238 -10.15 30.47 -18.46
CA VAL A 238 -11.15 31.25 -19.21
C VAL A 238 -10.63 31.48 -20.61
N ILE A 239 -11.32 30.96 -21.62
CA ILE A 239 -10.92 31.04 -23.02
C ILE A 239 -11.96 31.80 -23.88
N GLU A 240 -11.57 32.29 -25.02
CA GLU A 240 -12.47 33.07 -25.91
C GLU A 240 -13.28 32.17 -26.84
N GLU A 241 -12.66 31.13 -27.40
CA GLU A 241 -13.29 30.24 -28.35
C GLU A 241 -12.92 28.76 -28.14
N SER A 242 -13.83 27.87 -28.48
CA SER A 242 -13.53 26.43 -28.51
C SER A 242 -14.53 25.69 -29.38
N GLU A 243 -14.01 24.82 -30.26
CA GLU A 243 -14.76 23.87 -31.07
C GLU A 243 -15.16 22.61 -30.28
N ILE A 244 -14.51 22.34 -29.14
CA ILE A 244 -14.71 21.12 -28.34
C ILE A 244 -15.97 21.25 -27.49
N ASN A 245 -16.80 20.21 -27.45
CA ASN A 245 -18.03 20.16 -26.66
C ASN A 245 -18.13 18.87 -25.82
N ASP A 246 -17.16 18.68 -24.93
CA ASP A 246 -17.18 17.61 -23.92
C ASP A 246 -17.41 18.18 -22.50
N ASN A 247 -17.32 17.34 -21.47
CA ASN A 247 -17.52 17.75 -20.09
C ASN A 247 -16.34 18.57 -19.49
N ASN A 248 -15.23 18.71 -20.23
CA ASN A 248 -14.10 19.55 -19.84
C ASN A 248 -14.30 21.02 -20.24
N TYR A 249 -15.39 21.36 -20.90
CA TYR A 249 -15.73 22.72 -21.28
C TYR A 249 -17.12 23.09 -20.78
N ALA A 250 -17.27 24.30 -20.27
CA ALA A 250 -18.57 24.90 -19.95
C ALA A 250 -18.74 26.24 -20.64
N ARG A 251 -19.90 26.48 -21.24
CA ARG A 251 -20.28 27.73 -21.91
C ARG A 251 -21.40 28.39 -21.14
N LEU A 252 -21.21 29.60 -20.66
CA LEU A 252 -22.10 30.24 -19.71
C LEU A 252 -22.43 31.67 -20.18
N ASN A 253 -23.64 32.15 -19.82
CA ASN A 253 -24.04 33.52 -20.01
C ASN A 253 -24.11 34.26 -18.67
N LYS A 254 -23.77 35.54 -18.70
CA LYS A 254 -23.79 36.40 -17.49
C LYS A 254 -25.20 36.67 -17.00
N GLU A 255 -26.17 36.67 -17.88
CA GLU A 255 -27.59 36.90 -17.53
C GLU A 255 -28.19 35.78 -16.67
N ASP A 256 -27.69 34.54 -16.79
CA ASP A 256 -28.22 33.36 -16.11
C ASP A 256 -27.64 33.12 -14.73
N LEU A 257 -26.55 33.82 -14.36
CA LEU A 257 -25.73 33.52 -13.20
C LEU A 257 -25.33 34.80 -12.45
N VAL A 258 -25.01 34.64 -11.18
CA VAL A 258 -24.53 35.75 -10.33
C VAL A 258 -23.00 35.69 -10.23
N PHE A 259 -22.34 36.68 -10.82
CA PHE A 259 -20.88 36.80 -10.82
C PHE A 259 -20.36 37.47 -9.55
N PRO A 260 -19.09 37.22 -9.13
CA PRO A 260 -18.11 36.36 -9.75
C PRO A 260 -18.41 34.86 -9.62
N LEU A 261 -17.81 34.04 -10.50
CA LEU A 261 -17.84 32.58 -10.37
C LEU A 261 -16.69 32.11 -9.47
N HIS A 262 -16.93 31.04 -8.73
CA HIS A 262 -15.93 30.46 -7.84
C HIS A 262 -15.70 28.99 -8.17
N ILE A 263 -14.44 28.54 -8.02
CA ILE A 263 -14.07 27.13 -8.05
C ILE A 263 -13.86 26.71 -6.60
N ARG A 264 -14.60 25.73 -6.13
CA ARG A 264 -14.42 25.22 -4.77
C ARG A 264 -14.60 23.71 -4.68
N THR A 265 -14.22 23.15 -3.55
CA THR A 265 -14.60 21.78 -3.18
C THR A 265 -16.08 21.71 -2.87
N ARG A 266 -16.68 20.52 -2.93
CA ARG A 266 -18.10 20.33 -2.62
C ARG A 266 -18.39 20.63 -1.13
N LYS A 267 -19.56 21.20 -0.87
CA LYS A 267 -20.16 21.32 0.45
C LYS A 267 -21.28 20.27 0.64
N ALA A 268 -21.59 19.94 1.89
CA ALA A 268 -22.73 19.06 2.20
C ALA A 268 -24.03 19.69 1.72
N GLY A 269 -24.83 18.95 0.97
CA GLY A 269 -26.11 19.47 0.45
C GLY A 269 -26.06 20.05 -0.96
N ASP A 270 -24.90 20.23 -1.57
CA ASP A 270 -24.76 20.73 -2.95
C ASP A 270 -25.63 19.96 -3.93
N LYS A 271 -26.36 20.72 -4.77
CA LYS A 271 -27.24 20.20 -5.82
C LYS A 271 -26.97 20.93 -7.13
N MET A 272 -27.21 20.27 -8.23
CA MET A 272 -27.09 20.83 -9.57
C MET A 272 -28.28 20.46 -10.46
N TYR A 273 -28.80 21.41 -11.22
CA TYR A 273 -29.68 21.14 -12.36
C TYR A 273 -28.87 20.63 -13.52
N VAL A 274 -28.84 19.33 -13.71
CA VAL A 274 -28.07 18.67 -14.78
C VAL A 274 -28.68 18.99 -16.14
N LYS A 275 -27.83 19.31 -17.15
CA LYS A 275 -28.25 19.56 -18.51
C LYS A 275 -29.10 18.40 -19.05
N GLY A 276 -30.28 18.76 -19.62
CA GLY A 276 -31.24 17.77 -20.13
C GLY A 276 -32.11 17.08 -19.06
N MET A 277 -32.10 17.59 -17.81
CA MET A 277 -32.96 17.07 -16.75
C MET A 277 -33.78 18.20 -16.09
N ASN A 278 -35.04 17.88 -15.75
CA ASN A 278 -35.96 18.84 -15.14
C ASN A 278 -35.88 18.88 -13.58
N LYS A 279 -35.03 18.06 -12.98
CA LYS A 279 -34.89 17.97 -11.51
C LYS A 279 -33.44 18.17 -11.08
N GLU A 280 -33.25 18.76 -9.90
CA GLU A 280 -31.96 18.82 -9.26
C GLU A 280 -31.46 17.44 -8.85
N LYS A 281 -30.16 17.23 -9.00
CA LYS A 281 -29.43 16.08 -8.44
C LYS A 281 -28.44 16.54 -7.40
N LYS A 282 -28.31 15.79 -6.32
CA LYS A 282 -27.23 16.01 -5.35
C LYS A 282 -25.87 15.76 -6.02
N VAL A 283 -24.89 16.62 -5.80
CA VAL A 283 -23.51 16.47 -6.32
C VAL A 283 -22.91 15.13 -5.89
N LYS A 284 -23.20 14.68 -4.65
CA LYS A 284 -22.82 13.37 -4.13
C LYS A 284 -23.30 12.23 -5.07
N ASP A 285 -24.55 12.28 -5.52
CA ASP A 285 -25.13 11.24 -6.36
C ASP A 285 -24.55 11.29 -7.79
N ILE A 286 -24.22 12.50 -8.28
CA ILE A 286 -23.52 12.65 -9.57
C ILE A 286 -22.15 11.98 -9.51
N PHE A 287 -21.37 12.19 -8.45
CA PHE A 287 -20.08 11.54 -8.26
C PHE A 287 -20.18 10.02 -8.15
N ILE A 288 -21.19 9.49 -7.43
CA ILE A 288 -21.43 8.06 -7.31
C ILE A 288 -21.76 7.47 -8.68
N ASN A 289 -22.68 8.07 -9.42
CA ASN A 289 -23.11 7.59 -10.74
C ASN A 289 -21.98 7.67 -11.78
N SER A 290 -21.08 8.63 -11.63
CA SER A 290 -19.88 8.80 -12.46
C SER A 290 -18.70 7.95 -11.97
N LYS A 291 -18.90 7.08 -10.95
CA LYS A 291 -17.89 6.18 -10.36
C LYS A 291 -16.63 6.90 -9.89
N ILE A 292 -16.76 8.14 -9.42
CA ILE A 292 -15.63 8.88 -8.86
C ILE A 292 -15.21 8.24 -7.53
N PRO A 293 -13.91 7.88 -7.35
CA PRO A 293 -13.40 7.33 -6.10
C PRO A 293 -13.67 8.24 -4.90
N LEU A 294 -13.95 7.65 -3.74
CA LEU A 294 -14.29 8.41 -2.53
C LEU A 294 -13.22 9.45 -2.17
N SER A 295 -11.95 9.06 -2.26
CA SER A 295 -10.79 9.93 -1.99
C SER A 295 -10.68 11.17 -2.89
N LYS A 296 -11.31 11.14 -4.07
CA LYS A 296 -11.29 12.26 -5.01
C LYS A 296 -12.52 13.16 -4.91
N ARG A 297 -13.61 12.70 -4.25
CA ARG A 297 -14.88 13.45 -4.24
C ARG A 297 -14.80 14.73 -3.42
N ASP A 298 -14.03 14.72 -2.33
CA ASP A 298 -13.91 15.85 -1.42
C ASP A 298 -12.98 16.95 -1.95
N ILE A 299 -12.06 16.60 -2.85
CA ILE A 299 -11.11 17.52 -3.48
C ILE A 299 -11.47 17.86 -4.92
N TRP A 300 -12.54 17.27 -5.48
CA TRP A 300 -12.95 17.50 -6.87
C TRP A 300 -13.49 18.92 -7.04
N PRO A 301 -13.00 19.69 -8.05
CA PRO A 301 -13.48 21.03 -8.28
C PRO A 301 -14.94 21.04 -8.72
N ILE A 302 -15.71 21.96 -8.18
CA ILE A 302 -17.01 22.35 -8.70
C ILE A 302 -16.99 23.85 -8.94
N VAL A 303 -17.64 24.29 -10.00
CA VAL A 303 -17.83 25.72 -10.30
C VAL A 303 -19.21 26.15 -9.82
N VAL A 304 -19.23 27.22 -9.04
CA VAL A 304 -20.44 27.80 -8.48
C VAL A 304 -20.55 29.29 -8.82
N ASP A 305 -21.75 29.84 -8.80
CA ASP A 305 -21.95 31.29 -8.83
C ASP A 305 -21.87 31.90 -7.40
N SER A 306 -21.91 33.22 -7.27
CA SER A 306 -21.82 33.93 -5.99
C SER A 306 -23.00 33.63 -5.02
N LYS A 307 -24.02 32.91 -5.45
CA LYS A 307 -25.09 32.38 -4.60
C LYS A 307 -24.93 30.90 -4.29
N ASP A 308 -23.71 30.35 -4.43
CA ASP A 308 -23.40 28.93 -4.21
C ASP A 308 -24.17 27.95 -5.15
N LYS A 309 -24.76 28.42 -6.24
CA LYS A 309 -25.43 27.57 -7.22
C LYS A 309 -24.42 26.84 -8.07
N VAL A 310 -24.43 25.49 -8.07
CA VAL A 310 -23.50 24.68 -8.85
C VAL A 310 -23.81 24.77 -10.34
N VAL A 311 -22.87 25.33 -11.12
CA VAL A 311 -23.04 25.57 -12.56
C VAL A 311 -22.28 24.57 -13.43
N TRP A 312 -21.23 23.96 -12.90
CA TRP A 312 -20.44 22.97 -13.63
C TRP A 312 -19.63 22.08 -12.69
N ILE A 313 -19.53 20.81 -13.05
CA ILE A 313 -18.61 19.85 -12.42
C ILE A 313 -17.59 19.45 -13.50
N PRO A 314 -16.39 20.06 -13.50
CA PRO A 314 -15.39 19.89 -14.54
C PRO A 314 -15.06 18.43 -14.83
N GLY A 315 -15.05 18.04 -16.10
CA GLY A 315 -14.78 16.68 -16.55
C GLY A 315 -15.91 15.65 -16.30
N ILE A 316 -16.97 16.04 -15.57
CA ILE A 316 -18.03 15.09 -15.17
C ILE A 316 -19.38 15.47 -15.75
N LYS A 317 -19.91 16.66 -15.44
CA LYS A 317 -21.28 17.04 -15.80
C LYS A 317 -21.44 18.56 -15.98
N LYS A 318 -22.23 18.93 -16.96
CA LYS A 318 -22.67 20.29 -17.22
C LYS A 318 -24.07 20.51 -16.60
N SER A 319 -24.29 21.74 -16.14
CA SER A 319 -25.61 22.15 -15.65
C SER A 319 -26.53 22.59 -16.81
N LYS A 320 -27.80 22.87 -16.51
CA LYS A 320 -28.76 23.46 -17.44
C LYS A 320 -28.34 24.81 -18.00
N PHE A 321 -27.40 25.49 -17.33
CA PHE A 321 -26.85 26.81 -17.73
C PHE A 321 -25.78 26.68 -18.82
N ASP A 322 -25.33 25.46 -19.17
CA ASP A 322 -24.36 25.28 -20.25
C ASP A 322 -25.01 25.51 -21.63
N ILE A 323 -24.56 26.53 -22.32
CA ILE A 323 -25.03 26.97 -23.62
C ILE A 323 -24.59 26.00 -24.72
N PRO A 324 -25.43 25.63 -25.67
CA PRO A 324 -25.03 24.84 -26.82
C PRO A 324 -23.95 25.51 -27.66
N LYS A 325 -23.05 24.70 -28.26
CA LYS A 325 -21.88 25.17 -29.03
C LYS A 325 -22.24 26.17 -30.16
N ASN A 326 -23.38 26.01 -30.77
CA ASN A 326 -23.86 26.81 -31.88
C ASN A 326 -24.56 28.12 -31.45
N LYS A 327 -24.58 28.44 -30.17
CA LYS A 327 -25.13 29.68 -29.63
C LYS A 327 -24.01 30.55 -29.03
N LYS A 328 -24.20 31.86 -29.09
CA LYS A 328 -23.29 32.83 -28.49
C LYS A 328 -23.32 32.68 -26.96
N CYS A 329 -22.16 32.70 -26.32
CA CYS A 329 -21.98 32.70 -24.88
C CYS A 329 -20.98 33.78 -24.46
N ASP A 330 -21.03 34.20 -23.18
CA ASP A 330 -20.21 35.30 -22.66
C ASP A 330 -18.87 34.79 -22.12
N ILE A 331 -18.85 33.55 -21.62
CA ILE A 331 -17.65 32.94 -21.00
C ILE A 331 -17.53 31.46 -21.35
N ILE A 332 -16.35 31.03 -21.66
CA ILE A 332 -16.02 29.61 -21.87
C ILE A 332 -14.96 29.21 -20.87
N LEU A 333 -15.25 28.20 -20.06
CA LEU A 333 -14.32 27.59 -19.12
C LEU A 333 -13.79 26.29 -19.69
N ARG A 334 -12.48 26.07 -19.57
CA ARG A 334 -11.77 24.86 -19.96
C ARG A 334 -11.07 24.23 -18.76
N TYR A 335 -11.17 22.91 -18.58
CA TYR A 335 -10.51 22.13 -17.55
C TYR A 335 -9.55 21.11 -18.16
N TYR A 336 -8.30 21.08 -17.71
CA TYR A 336 -7.26 20.17 -18.22
C TYR A 336 -6.17 19.83 -17.19
#